data_aafba7ce7bcac459dc5470ced59ca7e2
#
_entry.id   aafba7ce7bcac459dc5470ced59ca7e2
#
_cell.length_a   1.000
_cell.length_b   1.000
_cell.length_c   1.000
_cell.angle_alpha   90.00
_cell.angle_beta   90.00
_cell.angle_gamma   90.00
#
_symmetry.space_group_name_H-M   'P 1'
#
loop_
_entity.id
_entity.type
_entity.pdbx_description
1 polymer ?
#
loop_
_entity_poly.entity_id
_entity_poly.type
_entity_poly.pdbx_seq_one_letter_code
_entity_poly.pdbx_strand_id
1 'polypeptide(L)'
;LTFHGTMEGEIETLRKLLHYYKGNLNSRLLYITGPDSLYEDTTGKTLMVRSAEEFCRQYGELHQIAVKILRVPYLYSGTYEEDYFFKLFSTVINKKQITFEEAPAQEMHFLALSDLGDLLYKIFDNWGEGSACLQVPQVFHFTFQQFGERLAQMFPAANITYLSDVLIRDGISDDHVLRNEYGWFPKISLLEDLTEIYEDYCEKTNHKTRKIDV
;
A
#
# COMPACT_ATOMS: atom_id res chain seq x y z
N LEU A 1 1.27 -11.54 -5.93
CA LEU A 1 1.94 -12.58 -5.14
C LEU A 1 2.43 -11.93 -3.85
N THR A 2 1.75 -12.18 -2.76
CA THR A 2 2.18 -11.74 -1.43
C THR A 2 3.11 -12.82 -0.90
N PHE A 3 4.39 -12.51 -0.76
CA PHE A 3 5.35 -13.45 -0.19
C PHE A 3 5.37 -13.33 1.32
N HIS A 4 4.92 -14.35 2.01
CA HIS A 4 5.14 -14.56 3.45
C HIS A 4 6.36 -15.47 3.63
N GLY A 5 7.49 -15.09 3.04
CA GLY A 5 8.71 -15.89 3.04
C GLY A 5 9.90 -15.16 3.64
N THR A 6 11.00 -15.90 3.78
CA THR A 6 12.30 -15.30 4.08
C THR A 6 12.82 -14.55 2.85
N MET A 7 13.69 -13.54 3.05
CA MET A 7 14.36 -12.80 1.97
C MET A 7 14.96 -13.73 0.89
N GLU A 8 15.61 -14.80 1.31
CA GLU A 8 16.20 -15.79 0.41
C GLU A 8 15.15 -16.46 -0.49
N GLY A 9 13.97 -16.77 0.06
CA GLY A 9 12.86 -17.37 -0.69
C GLY A 9 12.27 -16.42 -1.72
N GLU A 10 12.18 -15.12 -1.40
CA GLU A 10 11.67 -14.10 -2.32
C GLU A 10 12.66 -13.88 -3.49
N ILE A 11 13.93 -13.65 -3.19
CA ILE A 11 14.98 -13.46 -4.21
C ILE A 11 15.09 -14.71 -5.10
N GLU A 12 15.04 -15.91 -4.52
CA GLU A 12 15.10 -17.15 -5.31
C GLU A 12 13.89 -17.31 -6.23
N THR A 13 12.72 -16.90 -5.78
CA THR A 13 11.51 -16.92 -6.61
C THR A 13 11.60 -15.90 -7.75
N LEU A 14 12.04 -14.69 -7.45
CA LEU A 14 12.30 -13.65 -8.46
C LEU A 14 13.36 -14.12 -9.47
N ARG A 15 14.43 -14.74 -9.00
CA ARG A 15 15.48 -15.32 -9.86
C ARG A 15 14.91 -16.35 -10.82
N LYS A 16 14.09 -17.30 -10.34
CA LYS A 16 13.45 -18.32 -11.18
C LYS A 16 12.51 -17.70 -12.21
N LEU A 17 11.70 -16.73 -11.80
CA LEU A 17 10.78 -16.03 -12.68
C LEU A 17 11.53 -15.30 -13.79
N LEU A 18 12.50 -14.49 -13.43
CA LEU A 18 13.31 -13.72 -14.37
C LEU A 18 14.13 -14.63 -15.29
N HIS A 19 14.65 -15.74 -14.77
CA HIS A 19 15.38 -16.73 -15.58
C HIS A 19 14.48 -17.40 -16.62
N TYR A 20 13.23 -17.67 -16.30
CA TYR A 20 12.25 -18.22 -17.24
C TYR A 20 12.02 -17.28 -18.44
N TYR A 21 12.00 -15.97 -18.19
CA TYR A 21 11.79 -14.96 -19.24
C TYR A 21 13.10 -14.50 -19.92
N LYS A 22 14.25 -14.99 -19.48
CA LYS A 22 15.54 -14.68 -20.09
C LYS A 22 15.56 -15.01 -21.60
N GLY A 23 15.99 -14.04 -22.39
CA GLY A 23 16.06 -14.19 -23.86
C GLY A 23 14.77 -13.87 -24.61
N ASN A 24 13.68 -13.55 -23.91
CA ASN A 24 12.49 -13.00 -24.54
C ASN A 24 12.53 -11.46 -24.47
N LEU A 25 12.95 -10.82 -25.56
CA LEU A 25 13.14 -9.36 -25.68
C LEU A 25 11.84 -8.54 -25.45
N ASN A 26 10.68 -9.18 -25.50
CA ASN A 26 9.39 -8.52 -25.23
C ASN A 26 8.89 -8.73 -23.80
N SER A 27 9.68 -9.39 -22.96
CA SER A 27 9.28 -9.61 -21.55
C SER A 27 9.32 -8.29 -20.79
N ARG A 28 8.26 -8.07 -20.02
CA ARG A 28 8.09 -6.93 -19.12
C ARG A 28 7.77 -7.45 -17.72
N LEU A 29 8.42 -6.92 -16.72
CA LEU A 29 8.17 -7.23 -15.31
C LEU A 29 7.76 -5.97 -14.57
N LEU A 30 6.57 -5.97 -13.97
CA LEU A 30 6.20 -4.99 -12.96
C LEU A 30 6.33 -5.65 -11.58
N TYR A 31 7.29 -5.18 -10.79
CA TYR A 31 7.50 -5.63 -9.43
C TYR A 31 6.87 -4.60 -8.48
N ILE A 32 5.86 -5.02 -7.73
CA ILE A 32 5.13 -4.13 -6.80
C ILE A 32 5.63 -4.42 -5.39
N THR A 33 6.09 -3.36 -4.71
CA THR A 33 6.56 -3.42 -3.33
C THR A 33 5.64 -2.63 -2.41
N GLY A 34 5.50 -3.11 -1.18
CA GLY A 34 4.61 -2.52 -0.19
C GLY A 34 5.22 -1.35 0.58
N PRO A 35 4.55 -0.90 1.64
CA PRO A 35 4.89 0.34 2.38
C PRO A 35 6.29 0.34 2.97
N ASP A 36 6.86 -0.83 3.33
CA ASP A 36 8.23 -0.91 3.86
C ASP A 36 9.29 -0.32 2.90
N SER A 37 8.99 -0.24 1.59
CA SER A 37 9.87 0.38 0.60
C SER A 37 9.84 1.92 0.63
N LEU A 38 8.82 2.51 1.25
CA LEU A 38 8.59 3.95 1.29
C LEU A 38 9.30 4.63 2.46
N TYR A 39 9.75 3.86 3.47
CA TYR A 39 10.41 4.41 4.64
C TYR A 39 11.93 4.57 4.43
N GLU A 40 12.49 5.63 5.03
CA GLU A 40 13.93 5.86 5.03
C GLU A 40 14.68 5.07 6.11
N ASP A 41 13.95 4.28 6.87
CA ASP A 41 14.57 3.52 7.94
C ASP A 41 15.46 2.39 7.38
N THR A 42 16.40 1.95 8.20
CA THR A 42 17.33 0.86 7.88
C THR A 42 16.94 -0.43 8.57
N THR A 43 15.64 -0.62 8.85
CA THR A 43 15.18 -1.89 9.42
C THR A 43 15.46 -3.05 8.46
N GLY A 44 15.53 -4.24 9.02
CA GLY A 44 15.76 -5.44 8.21
C GLY A 44 14.73 -5.60 7.09
N LYS A 45 13.47 -5.19 7.31
CA LYS A 45 12.41 -5.26 6.30
C LYS A 45 12.66 -4.32 5.12
N THR A 46 12.93 -3.06 5.38
CA THR A 46 13.25 -2.06 4.33
C THR A 46 14.45 -2.47 3.51
N LEU A 47 15.52 -2.94 4.16
CA LEU A 47 16.71 -3.44 3.47
C LEU A 47 16.40 -4.65 2.58
N MET A 48 15.54 -5.57 3.05
CA MET A 48 15.12 -6.73 2.27
C MET A 48 14.38 -6.33 1.00
N VAL A 49 13.37 -5.47 1.12
CA VAL A 49 12.58 -5.01 -0.02
C VAL A 49 13.47 -4.29 -1.04
N ARG A 50 14.32 -3.37 -0.59
CA ARG A 50 15.25 -2.64 -1.47
C ARG A 50 16.27 -3.56 -2.14
N SER A 51 16.73 -4.60 -1.46
CA SER A 51 17.62 -5.60 -2.06
C SER A 51 16.92 -6.41 -3.16
N ALA A 52 15.64 -6.75 -2.97
CA ALA A 52 14.85 -7.43 -3.99
C ALA A 52 14.58 -6.52 -5.21
N GLU A 53 14.28 -5.24 -4.98
CA GLU A 53 14.14 -4.23 -6.04
C GLU A 53 15.42 -4.11 -6.87
N GLU A 54 16.55 -3.97 -6.20
CA GLU A 54 17.86 -3.85 -6.86
C GLU A 54 18.22 -5.12 -7.62
N PHE A 55 17.92 -6.29 -7.07
CA PHE A 55 18.08 -7.55 -7.78
C PHE A 55 17.26 -7.59 -9.07
N CYS A 56 15.98 -7.21 -9.02
CA CYS A 56 15.12 -7.15 -10.20
C CYS A 56 15.68 -6.22 -11.26
N ARG A 57 16.13 -5.04 -10.85
CA ARG A 57 16.71 -4.03 -11.75
C ARG A 57 17.97 -4.53 -12.44
N GLN A 58 18.95 -5.02 -11.67
CA GLN A 58 20.23 -5.50 -12.22
C GLN A 58 20.06 -6.73 -13.11
N TYR A 59 19.20 -7.66 -12.69
CA TYR A 59 18.92 -8.85 -13.49
C TYR A 59 18.20 -8.50 -14.81
N GLY A 60 17.26 -7.56 -14.75
CA GLY A 60 16.57 -7.04 -15.93
C GLY A 60 17.55 -6.40 -16.93
N GLU A 61 18.44 -5.53 -16.45
CA GLU A 61 19.49 -4.91 -17.28
C GLU A 61 20.41 -5.96 -17.91
N LEU A 62 20.90 -6.91 -17.12
CA LEU A 62 21.80 -7.96 -17.59
C LEU A 62 21.17 -8.85 -18.67
N HIS A 63 19.87 -9.07 -18.63
CA HIS A 63 19.17 -9.99 -19.52
C HIS A 63 18.19 -9.31 -20.48
N GLN A 64 18.24 -7.97 -20.57
CA GLN A 64 17.41 -7.16 -21.46
C GLN A 64 15.90 -7.38 -21.25
N ILE A 65 15.49 -7.56 -19.98
CA ILE A 65 14.09 -7.60 -19.55
C ILE A 65 13.71 -6.20 -19.08
N ALA A 66 12.65 -5.62 -19.62
CA ALA A 66 12.16 -4.33 -19.15
C ALA A 66 11.50 -4.48 -17.76
N VAL A 67 12.12 -3.90 -16.74
CA VAL A 67 11.65 -3.98 -15.35
C VAL A 67 11.15 -2.61 -14.89
N LYS A 68 9.95 -2.59 -14.33
CA LYS A 68 9.47 -1.46 -13.54
C LYS A 68 9.21 -1.90 -12.11
N ILE A 69 9.61 -1.05 -11.18
CA ILE A 69 9.34 -1.22 -9.75
C ILE A 69 8.26 -0.21 -9.39
N LEU A 70 7.20 -0.64 -8.74
CA LEU A 70 6.14 0.23 -8.25
C LEU A 70 6.06 0.11 -6.73
N ARG A 71 6.44 1.18 -6.03
CA ARG A 71 6.30 1.30 -4.58
C ARG A 71 4.92 1.84 -4.24
N VAL A 72 4.17 1.05 -3.49
CA VAL A 72 2.80 1.42 -3.10
C VAL A 72 2.66 1.52 -1.58
N PRO A 73 1.82 2.43 -1.07
CA PRO A 73 1.49 2.51 0.35
C PRO A 73 0.59 1.33 0.77
N TYR A 74 0.06 1.38 1.98
CA TYR A 74 -0.94 0.41 2.43
C TYR A 74 -2.17 0.46 1.52
N LEU A 75 -2.59 -0.71 1.05
CA LEU A 75 -3.78 -0.84 0.20
C LEU A 75 -5.02 -1.10 1.04
N TYR A 76 -6.15 -0.56 0.61
CA TYR A 76 -7.44 -0.83 1.23
C TYR A 76 -8.55 -1.00 0.20
N SER A 77 -9.57 -1.78 0.57
CA SER A 77 -10.77 -1.98 -0.24
C SER A 77 -12.05 -2.17 0.59
N GLY A 78 -11.93 -2.41 1.91
CA GLY A 78 -13.07 -2.74 2.78
C GLY A 78 -13.71 -4.11 2.56
N THR A 79 -13.38 -4.79 1.45
CA THR A 79 -14.07 -6.02 1.03
C THR A 79 -13.30 -7.31 1.29
N TYR A 80 -12.04 -7.22 1.69
CA TYR A 80 -11.15 -8.37 1.85
C TYR A 80 -10.94 -8.71 3.33
N GLU A 81 -11.15 -9.96 3.76
CA GLU A 81 -10.98 -10.38 5.16
C GLU A 81 -9.56 -10.17 5.71
N GLU A 82 -8.56 -10.19 4.83
CA GLU A 82 -7.17 -9.88 5.16
C GLU A 82 -6.85 -8.38 5.16
N ASP A 83 -7.78 -7.53 4.68
CA ASP A 83 -7.65 -6.09 4.66
C ASP A 83 -7.51 -5.51 6.07
N TYR A 84 -6.69 -4.46 6.21
CA TYR A 84 -6.50 -3.76 7.46
C TYR A 84 -7.82 -3.24 8.05
N PHE A 85 -8.70 -2.67 7.23
CA PHE A 85 -9.97 -2.09 7.66
C PHE A 85 -10.97 -3.16 8.07
N PHE A 86 -10.98 -4.30 7.39
CA PHE A 86 -11.82 -5.42 7.78
C PHE A 86 -11.47 -5.91 9.19
N LYS A 87 -10.17 -6.07 9.47
CA LYS A 87 -9.68 -6.47 10.80
C LYS A 87 -9.96 -5.39 11.86
N LEU A 88 -9.77 -4.12 11.50
CA LEU A 88 -10.04 -2.98 12.35
C LEU A 88 -11.52 -2.94 12.78
N PHE A 89 -12.46 -2.98 11.82
CA PHE A 89 -13.89 -2.96 12.10
C PHE A 89 -14.34 -4.17 12.92
N SER A 90 -13.86 -5.36 12.57
CA SER A 90 -14.11 -6.56 13.36
C SER A 90 -13.64 -6.38 14.82
N THR A 91 -12.48 -5.80 15.02
CA THR A 91 -11.92 -5.58 16.35
C THR A 91 -12.72 -4.54 17.13
N VAL A 92 -13.06 -3.41 16.50
CA VAL A 92 -13.79 -2.34 17.20
C VAL A 92 -15.22 -2.75 17.58
N ILE A 93 -15.87 -3.51 16.72
CA ILE A 93 -17.23 -4.01 16.99
C ILE A 93 -17.21 -5.00 18.17
N ASN A 94 -16.27 -5.93 18.16
CA ASN A 94 -16.21 -7.01 19.16
C ASN A 94 -15.59 -6.57 20.50
N LYS A 95 -14.52 -5.76 20.46
CA LYS A 95 -13.73 -5.41 21.64
C LYS A 95 -13.94 -3.97 22.13
N LYS A 96 -14.58 -3.11 21.32
CA LYS A 96 -14.74 -1.67 21.59
C LYS A 96 -13.41 -0.98 21.87
N GLN A 97 -12.36 -1.43 21.22
CA GLN A 97 -11.01 -0.92 21.38
C GLN A 97 -10.32 -0.83 20.02
N ILE A 98 -9.59 0.26 19.83
CA ILE A 98 -8.71 0.48 18.69
C ILE A 98 -7.33 0.80 19.26
N THR A 99 -6.32 0.09 18.78
CA THR A 99 -4.94 0.32 19.19
C THR A 99 -4.10 0.56 17.94
N PHE A 100 -3.46 1.70 17.87
CA PHE A 100 -2.48 2.04 16.86
C PHE A 100 -1.06 1.82 17.40
N GLU A 101 -0.21 1.19 16.62
CA GLU A 101 1.22 1.02 16.97
C GLU A 101 1.99 2.30 16.67
N GLU A 102 1.47 3.14 15.78
CA GLU A 102 2.05 4.38 15.32
C GLU A 102 1.75 5.53 16.29
N ALA A 103 2.58 6.59 16.18
CA ALA A 103 2.36 7.83 16.91
C ALA A 103 1.12 8.60 16.38
N PRO A 104 0.39 9.34 17.24
CA PRO A 104 -0.77 10.13 16.81
C PRO A 104 -0.48 11.08 15.67
N ALA A 105 0.70 11.72 15.69
CA ALA A 105 1.12 12.68 14.67
C ALA A 105 1.76 12.05 13.43
N GLN A 106 1.91 10.72 13.39
CA GLN A 106 2.41 10.01 12.22
C GLN A 106 1.41 10.14 11.07
N GLU A 107 1.89 10.51 9.89
CA GLU A 107 1.07 10.53 8.68
C GLU A 107 0.73 9.11 8.21
N MET A 108 -0.48 8.96 7.68
CA MET A 108 -0.99 7.72 7.14
C MET A 108 -0.85 7.70 5.62
N HIS A 109 -0.34 6.60 5.12
CA HIS A 109 -0.13 6.39 3.68
C HIS A 109 -0.98 5.21 3.21
N PHE A 110 -2.14 5.51 2.65
CA PHE A 110 -3.08 4.52 2.12
C PHE A 110 -3.47 4.82 0.68
N LEU A 111 -3.72 3.77 -0.08
CA LEU A 111 -4.17 3.84 -1.46
C LEU A 111 -5.38 2.90 -1.64
N ALA A 112 -6.45 3.41 -2.22
CA ALA A 112 -7.58 2.60 -2.60
C ALA A 112 -7.16 1.55 -3.66
N LEU A 113 -7.65 0.32 -3.53
CA LEU A 113 -7.34 -0.75 -4.47
C LEU A 113 -7.83 -0.44 -5.89
N SER A 114 -8.93 0.32 -6.02
CA SER A 114 -9.43 0.81 -7.31
C SER A 114 -8.47 1.81 -7.96
N ASP A 115 -7.88 2.74 -7.19
CA ASP A 115 -6.87 3.67 -7.69
C ASP A 115 -5.60 2.93 -8.15
N LEU A 116 -5.18 1.87 -7.42
CA LEU A 116 -4.11 1.00 -7.88
C LEU A 116 -4.46 0.32 -9.20
N GLY A 117 -5.69 -0.18 -9.36
CA GLY A 117 -6.16 -0.79 -10.61
C GLY A 117 -6.04 0.17 -11.79
N ASP A 118 -6.48 1.41 -11.63
CA ASP A 118 -6.34 2.48 -12.63
C ASP A 118 -4.86 2.74 -12.97
N LEU A 119 -3.98 2.79 -11.97
CA LEU A 119 -2.55 2.99 -12.17
C LEU A 119 -1.93 1.83 -12.97
N LEU A 120 -2.23 0.60 -12.59
CA LEU A 120 -1.71 -0.58 -13.28
C LEU A 120 -2.13 -0.59 -14.75
N TYR A 121 -3.39 -0.29 -15.03
CA TYR A 121 -3.87 -0.15 -16.41
C TYR A 121 -3.04 0.87 -17.20
N LYS A 122 -2.80 2.06 -16.64
CA LYS A 122 -2.02 3.12 -17.30
C LYS A 122 -0.56 2.75 -17.50
N ILE A 123 0.06 2.06 -16.52
CA ILE A 123 1.45 1.58 -16.66
C ILE A 123 1.56 0.55 -17.79
N PHE A 124 0.61 -0.38 -17.90
CA PHE A 124 0.64 -1.40 -18.96
C PHE A 124 0.30 -0.83 -20.33
N ASP A 125 -0.62 0.13 -20.40
CA ASP A 125 -1.00 0.82 -21.65
C ASP A 125 0.16 1.70 -22.19
N ASN A 126 0.86 2.40 -21.29
CA ASN A 126 2.01 3.25 -21.62
C ASN A 126 3.28 2.76 -20.91
N TRP A 127 3.76 1.57 -21.27
CA TRP A 127 4.93 1.00 -20.60
C TRP A 127 6.17 1.88 -20.71
N GLY A 128 6.39 2.56 -21.86
CA GLY A 128 7.60 3.32 -22.12
C GLY A 128 8.85 2.43 -22.26
N GLU A 129 10.01 3.06 -22.41
CA GLU A 129 11.29 2.37 -22.56
C GLU A 129 12.05 2.30 -21.24
N GLY A 130 12.86 1.24 -21.09
CA GLY A 130 13.79 1.08 -19.97
C GLY A 130 13.16 0.64 -18.64
N SER A 131 14.05 0.55 -17.64
CA SER A 131 13.68 0.24 -16.26
C SER A 131 13.44 1.53 -15.48
N ALA A 132 12.41 1.54 -14.64
CA ALA A 132 12.07 2.69 -13.81
C ALA A 132 11.65 2.22 -12.40
N CYS A 133 11.91 3.06 -11.41
CA CYS A 133 11.33 2.94 -10.09
C CYS A 133 10.26 4.04 -9.95
N LEU A 134 9.02 3.61 -9.83
CA LEU A 134 7.84 4.45 -9.69
C LEU A 134 7.38 4.41 -8.23
N GLN A 135 6.97 5.55 -7.71
CA GLN A 135 6.44 5.63 -6.35
C GLN A 135 5.08 6.31 -6.38
N VAL A 136 4.11 5.73 -5.66
CA VAL A 136 2.80 6.36 -5.49
C VAL A 136 2.97 7.61 -4.62
N PRO A 137 2.61 8.81 -5.12
CA PRO A 137 2.72 10.03 -4.34
C PRO A 137 1.69 10.06 -3.21
N GLN A 138 2.03 10.72 -2.12
CA GLN A 138 1.07 11.06 -1.08
C GLN A 138 0.34 12.35 -1.49
N VAL A 139 -0.94 12.22 -1.77
CA VAL A 139 -1.80 13.37 -2.15
C VAL A 139 -2.68 13.79 -0.97
N PHE A 140 -3.12 12.83 -0.17
CA PHE A 140 -3.96 13.08 0.99
C PHE A 140 -3.12 13.00 2.26
N HIS A 141 -3.00 14.12 2.95
CA HIS A 141 -2.22 14.25 4.18
C HIS A 141 -3.14 14.22 5.39
N PHE A 142 -3.11 13.12 6.12
CA PHE A 142 -3.81 12.99 7.41
C PHE A 142 -3.03 12.07 8.34
N THR A 143 -3.22 12.29 9.63
CA THR A 143 -2.49 11.59 10.69
C THR A 143 -3.32 10.46 11.29
N PHE A 144 -2.65 9.55 12.03
CA PHE A 144 -3.35 8.54 12.83
C PHE A 144 -4.29 9.18 13.86
N GLN A 145 -3.98 10.38 14.37
CA GLN A 145 -4.88 11.12 15.25
C GLN A 145 -6.18 11.49 14.55
N GLN A 146 -6.10 12.12 13.37
CA GLN A 146 -7.29 12.51 12.60
C GLN A 146 -8.14 11.29 12.20
N PHE A 147 -7.48 10.21 11.85
CA PHE A 147 -8.15 8.95 11.58
C PHE A 147 -8.84 8.39 12.84
N GLY A 148 -8.15 8.38 13.99
CA GLY A 148 -8.73 7.98 15.28
C GLY A 148 -9.94 8.84 15.65
N GLU A 149 -9.87 10.16 15.48
CA GLU A 149 -10.99 11.07 15.70
C GLU A 149 -12.20 10.72 14.81
N ARG A 150 -11.96 10.39 13.54
CA ARG A 150 -13.03 9.95 12.64
C ARG A 150 -13.63 8.62 13.09
N LEU A 151 -12.81 7.66 13.50
CA LEU A 151 -13.30 6.40 14.06
C LEU A 151 -14.08 6.58 15.38
N ALA A 152 -13.66 7.51 16.23
CA ALA A 152 -14.39 7.83 17.47
C ALA A 152 -15.79 8.40 17.19
N GLN A 153 -15.96 9.16 16.11
CA GLN A 153 -17.27 9.63 15.66
C GLN A 153 -18.15 8.45 15.18
N MET A 154 -17.56 7.51 14.44
CA MET A 154 -18.28 6.32 13.96
C MET A 154 -18.60 5.32 15.08
N PHE A 155 -17.71 5.20 16.05
CA PHE A 155 -17.79 4.24 17.15
C PHE A 155 -17.62 4.92 18.52
N PRO A 156 -18.61 5.70 19.02
CA PRO A 156 -18.47 6.50 20.24
C PRO A 156 -18.17 5.69 21.51
N ALA A 157 -18.41 4.37 21.49
CA ALA A 157 -18.12 3.49 22.61
C ALA A 157 -16.72 2.85 22.53
N ALA A 158 -15.94 3.15 21.48
CA ALA A 158 -14.60 2.60 21.32
C ALA A 158 -13.56 3.44 22.07
N ASN A 159 -12.62 2.75 22.73
CA ASN A 159 -11.44 3.36 23.32
C ASN A 159 -10.30 3.34 22.31
N ILE A 160 -9.68 4.48 22.05
CA ILE A 160 -8.57 4.63 21.10
C ILE A 160 -7.29 4.85 21.89
N THR A 161 -6.26 4.06 21.60
CA THR A 161 -4.94 4.13 22.23
C THR A 161 -3.84 4.13 21.16
N TYR A 162 -2.77 4.86 21.46
CA TYR A 162 -1.54 4.92 20.64
C TYR A 162 -0.39 4.37 21.48
N LEU A 163 0.41 3.46 20.90
CA LEU A 163 1.48 2.77 21.61
C LEU A 163 2.85 3.44 21.44
N SER A 164 2.97 4.32 20.46
CA SER A 164 4.23 5.02 20.16
C SER A 164 4.04 6.53 20.15
N ASP A 165 5.11 7.26 20.54
CA ASP A 165 5.25 8.70 20.33
C ASP A 165 6.36 9.02 19.31
N VAL A 166 6.96 7.97 18.71
CA VAL A 166 8.07 8.10 17.77
C VAL A 166 7.54 8.27 16.36
N LEU A 167 7.94 9.36 15.70
CA LEU A 167 7.64 9.59 14.30
C LEU A 167 8.67 8.85 13.42
N ILE A 168 8.17 8.10 12.45
CA ILE A 168 8.99 7.47 11.42
C ILE A 168 9.06 8.43 10.24
N ARG A 169 10.27 8.73 9.77
CA ARG A 169 10.43 9.55 8.57
C ARG A 169 10.03 8.76 7.34
N ASP A 170 9.13 9.36 6.58
CA ASP A 170 8.71 8.85 5.30
C ASP A 170 9.69 9.32 4.22
N GLY A 171 10.21 8.39 3.43
CA GLY A 171 10.98 8.67 2.22
C GLY A 171 10.08 8.95 1.01
N ILE A 172 8.83 9.40 1.25
CA ILE A 172 7.90 9.68 0.16
C ILE A 172 8.27 11.01 -0.45
N SER A 173 8.78 10.95 -1.66
CA SER A 173 8.94 12.13 -2.50
C SER A 173 7.63 12.45 -3.18
N ASP A 174 7.41 13.74 -3.41
CA ASP A 174 6.36 14.22 -4.32
C ASP A 174 6.80 13.84 -5.76
N ASP A 175 6.58 12.55 -6.09
CA ASP A 175 7.00 12.00 -7.36
C ASP A 175 6.03 12.41 -8.46
N HIS A 176 6.39 13.44 -9.19
CA HIS A 176 5.63 13.91 -10.34
C HIS A 176 5.66 12.97 -11.55
N VAL A 177 6.46 11.89 -11.52
CA VAL A 177 6.60 10.97 -12.66
C VAL A 177 5.27 10.33 -13.02
N LEU A 178 4.53 9.80 -12.04
CA LEU A 178 3.22 9.19 -12.31
C LEU A 178 2.22 10.18 -12.89
N ARG A 179 2.25 11.43 -12.45
CA ARG A 179 1.38 12.48 -12.99
C ARG A 179 1.80 12.88 -14.40
N ASN A 180 3.10 13.09 -14.64
CA ASN A 180 3.60 13.65 -15.91
C ASN A 180 3.65 12.60 -17.01
N GLU A 181 4.08 11.38 -16.72
CA GLU A 181 4.25 10.33 -17.72
C GLU A 181 3.00 9.48 -17.93
N TYR A 182 2.21 9.25 -16.86
CA TYR A 182 1.02 8.39 -16.92
C TYR A 182 -0.29 9.15 -16.79
N GLY A 183 -0.25 10.47 -16.50
CA GLY A 183 -1.46 11.26 -16.25
C GLY A 183 -2.26 10.72 -15.07
N TRP A 184 -1.57 10.19 -14.04
CA TRP A 184 -2.22 9.53 -12.92
C TRP A 184 -1.83 10.13 -11.57
N PHE A 185 -2.78 10.17 -10.67
CA PHE A 185 -2.62 10.48 -9.25
C PHE A 185 -3.78 9.84 -8.47
N PRO A 186 -3.60 9.54 -7.16
CA PRO A 186 -4.68 9.04 -6.31
C PRO A 186 -5.87 10.02 -6.30
N LYS A 187 -7.08 9.47 -6.39
CA LYS A 187 -8.33 10.26 -6.44
C LYS A 187 -9.17 10.08 -5.20
N ILE A 188 -9.02 8.95 -4.51
CA ILE A 188 -9.89 8.54 -3.42
C ILE A 188 -9.21 8.84 -2.08
N SER A 189 -9.88 9.66 -1.25
CA SER A 189 -9.43 9.99 0.10
C SER A 189 -9.97 8.96 1.08
N LEU A 190 -9.09 8.31 1.84
CA LEU A 190 -9.49 7.34 2.86
C LEU A 190 -10.50 7.91 3.87
N LEU A 191 -10.32 9.15 4.32
CA LEU A 191 -11.21 9.75 5.32
C LEU A 191 -12.62 10.00 4.78
N GLU A 192 -12.74 10.31 3.48
CA GLU A 192 -14.03 10.48 2.81
C GLU A 192 -14.70 9.13 2.56
N ASP A 193 -13.89 8.14 2.19
CA ASP A 193 -14.34 6.79 1.82
C ASP A 193 -14.66 5.88 3.03
N LEU A 194 -14.23 6.27 4.23
CA LEU A 194 -14.26 5.41 5.42
C LEU A 194 -15.67 4.90 5.77
N THR A 195 -16.69 5.70 5.50
CA THR A 195 -18.09 5.32 5.76
C THR A 195 -18.54 4.23 4.78
N GLU A 196 -18.21 4.37 3.49
CA GLU A 196 -18.51 3.38 2.46
C GLU A 196 -17.78 2.06 2.74
N ILE A 197 -16.50 2.12 3.09
CA ILE A 197 -15.72 0.94 3.49
C ILE A 197 -16.38 0.21 4.67
N TYR A 198 -16.92 0.95 5.64
CA TYR A 198 -17.62 0.35 6.76
C TYR A 198 -18.99 -0.26 6.36
N GLU A 199 -19.69 0.37 5.44
CA GLU A 199 -20.95 -0.17 4.88
C GLU A 199 -20.69 -1.47 4.14
N ASP A 200 -19.67 -1.54 3.28
CA ASP A 200 -19.22 -2.74 2.59
C ASP A 200 -18.87 -3.87 3.57
N TYR A 201 -18.16 -3.54 4.64
CA TYR A 201 -17.86 -4.49 5.71
C TYR A 201 -19.14 -5.04 6.35
N CYS A 202 -20.12 -4.17 6.65
CA CYS A 202 -21.38 -4.57 7.27
C CYS A 202 -22.20 -5.47 6.36
N GLU A 203 -22.28 -5.16 5.08
CA GLU A 203 -22.99 -5.99 4.08
C GLU A 203 -22.37 -7.39 4.01
N LYS A 204 -21.04 -7.46 3.93
CA LYS A 204 -20.32 -8.72 3.83
C LYS A 204 -20.43 -9.60 5.08
N THR A 205 -20.49 -9.00 6.25
CA THR A 205 -20.56 -9.72 7.53
C THR A 205 -21.97 -9.91 8.07
N ASN A 206 -23.00 -9.44 7.35
CA ASN A 206 -24.39 -9.39 7.82
C ASN A 206 -24.57 -8.61 9.14
N HIS A 207 -23.64 -7.72 9.47
CA HIS A 207 -23.81 -6.80 10.58
C HIS A 207 -24.77 -5.68 10.18
N LYS A 208 -25.75 -5.38 11.06
CA LYS A 208 -26.65 -4.24 10.80
C LYS A 208 -25.85 -2.95 10.88
N THR A 209 -25.84 -2.20 9.79
CA THR A 209 -25.29 -0.84 9.73
C THR A 209 -25.95 -0.02 10.85
N ARG A 210 -25.15 0.52 11.77
CA ARG A 210 -25.63 1.62 12.61
C ARG A 210 -25.72 2.84 11.68
N LYS A 211 -26.88 3.50 11.62
CA LYS A 211 -26.97 4.80 10.96
C LYS A 211 -25.97 5.71 11.63
N ILE A 212 -24.92 6.05 10.89
CA ILE A 212 -23.98 7.08 11.27
C ILE A 212 -24.66 8.37 10.84
N ASP A 213 -25.20 9.12 11.80
CA ASP A 213 -25.71 10.46 11.52
C ASP A 213 -24.47 11.34 11.17
N VAL A 214 -24.42 11.78 9.92
CA VAL A 214 -23.35 12.62 9.33
C VAL A 214 -23.60 14.07 9.74
#